data_7f57c4bee5adcfa9a7e9dcf3ef4165ba
#
_entry.id   7f57c4bee5adcfa9a7e9dcf3ef4165ba
#
_cell.length_a   1.000
_cell.length_b   1.000
_cell.length_c   1.000
_cell.angle_alpha   90.00
_cell.angle_beta   90.00
_cell.angle_gamma   90.00
#
_symmetry.space_group_name_H-M   'P 1'
#
loop_
_entity.id
_entity.type
_entity.pdbx_description
1 polymer ?
#
loop_
_entity_poly.entity_id
_entity_poly.type
_entity_poly.pdbx_seq_one_letter_code
_entity_poly.pdbx_strand_id
1 'polypeptide(L)'
;MPGILYIVPTPVGNLDDMTFRAVNVLREADLVLAEDTRTSSVLLKHFGIEARHLQSHHKFNEHQTVPVIRDRILSGQNVALISDAGTPGISDPGFLLVRECAAEGIEVQTLPGPTACIPAIVSSGLPCDRFCFEGFLPVKKGRQTLLKELSAETRTMIFYESPYRLVKTLEQMAQYFGPERECSVAREISKIHEEHRRGSLADVAQWFREHEPKGEIVLIVVGTSGRRKGGDSQSGRE
;
A
#
# COMPACT_ATOMS: atom_id res chain seq x y z
N MET A 1 4.59 -24.52 23.29
CA MET A 1 5.04 -24.19 21.93
C MET A 1 4.89 -22.66 21.78
N PRO A 2 5.77 -21.97 21.05
CA PRO A 2 5.56 -20.58 20.72
C PRO A 2 4.19 -20.36 20.05
N GLY A 3 3.61 -19.17 20.22
CA GLY A 3 2.46 -18.74 19.47
C GLY A 3 2.82 -18.32 18.04
N ILE A 4 1.86 -17.74 17.34
CA ILE A 4 1.97 -17.30 15.93
C ILE A 4 1.82 -15.78 15.87
N LEU A 5 2.64 -15.14 15.01
CA LEU A 5 2.40 -13.75 14.59
C LEU A 5 1.54 -13.76 13.31
N TYR A 6 0.34 -13.23 13.40
CA TYR A 6 -0.55 -13.01 12.26
C TYR A 6 -0.43 -11.58 11.75
N ILE A 7 -0.15 -11.41 10.46
CA ILE A 7 -0.25 -10.14 9.76
C ILE A 7 -1.60 -10.12 9.07
N VAL A 8 -2.49 -9.25 9.50
CA VAL A 8 -3.91 -9.27 9.12
C VAL A 8 -4.25 -8.00 8.33
N PRO A 9 -4.45 -8.10 7.02
CA PRO A 9 -4.92 -6.98 6.21
C PRO A 9 -6.31 -6.51 6.62
N THR A 10 -6.51 -5.20 6.62
CA THR A 10 -7.77 -4.52 6.92
C THR A 10 -8.32 -3.80 5.69
N PRO A 11 -9.62 -3.52 5.61
CA PRO A 11 -10.23 -2.84 4.47
C PRO A 11 -9.58 -1.50 4.13
N VAL A 12 -9.43 -1.20 2.84
CA VAL A 12 -8.86 0.08 2.36
C VAL A 12 -9.92 1.16 2.13
N GLY A 13 -11.19 0.84 2.39
CA GLY A 13 -12.29 1.81 2.22
C GLY A 13 -13.68 1.19 2.32
N ASN A 14 -13.84 -0.08 1.94
CA ASN A 14 -15.09 -0.82 2.02
C ASN A 14 -14.96 -1.95 3.05
N LEU A 15 -15.81 -1.94 4.07
CA LEU A 15 -15.77 -2.95 5.13
C LEU A 15 -16.05 -4.37 4.63
N ASP A 16 -16.76 -4.52 3.51
CA ASP A 16 -17.04 -5.81 2.88
C ASP A 16 -15.79 -6.49 2.31
N ASP A 17 -14.69 -5.76 2.15
CA ASP A 17 -13.40 -6.32 1.75
C ASP A 17 -12.70 -7.09 2.89
N MET A 18 -13.24 -7.07 4.11
CA MET A 18 -12.70 -7.85 5.23
C MET A 18 -12.91 -9.35 5.00
N THR A 19 -11.83 -10.14 5.05
CA THR A 19 -11.96 -11.58 4.85
C THR A 19 -12.51 -12.29 6.08
N PHE A 20 -13.30 -13.36 5.89
CA PHE A 20 -13.77 -14.21 7.00
C PHE A 20 -12.63 -14.76 7.86
N ARG A 21 -11.51 -15.13 7.22
CA ARG A 21 -10.33 -15.61 7.94
C ARG A 21 -9.72 -14.53 8.84
N ALA A 22 -9.64 -13.29 8.35
CA ALA A 22 -9.15 -12.17 9.15
C ALA A 22 -10.02 -11.94 10.39
N VAL A 23 -11.34 -11.95 10.24
CA VAL A 23 -12.29 -11.84 11.37
C VAL A 23 -12.07 -12.94 12.40
N ASN A 24 -11.91 -14.19 11.96
CA ASN A 24 -11.70 -15.32 12.88
C ASN A 24 -10.36 -15.20 13.61
N VAL A 25 -9.27 -14.88 12.91
CA VAL A 25 -7.95 -14.69 13.53
C VAL A 25 -7.98 -13.57 14.57
N LEU A 26 -8.64 -12.46 14.28
CA LEU A 26 -8.75 -11.34 15.24
C LEU A 26 -9.59 -11.68 16.48
N ARG A 27 -10.58 -12.57 16.36
CA ARG A 27 -11.37 -13.07 17.52
C ARG A 27 -10.55 -13.99 18.42
N GLU A 28 -9.67 -14.78 17.84
CA GLU A 28 -8.91 -15.82 18.53
C GLU A 28 -7.57 -15.32 19.08
N ALA A 29 -7.07 -14.19 18.57
CA ALA A 29 -5.79 -13.61 19.00
C ALA A 29 -5.81 -13.21 20.49
N ASP A 30 -4.73 -13.53 21.21
CA ASP A 30 -4.53 -13.11 22.59
C ASP A 30 -4.20 -11.64 22.71
N LEU A 31 -3.58 -11.07 21.66
CA LEU A 31 -3.20 -9.67 21.56
C LEU A 31 -3.41 -9.18 20.12
N VAL A 32 -4.07 -8.04 19.96
CA VAL A 32 -4.17 -7.31 18.69
C VAL A 32 -3.29 -6.06 18.78
N LEU A 33 -2.38 -5.92 17.83
CA LEU A 33 -1.53 -4.75 17.65
C LEU A 33 -2.12 -3.87 16.55
N ALA A 34 -2.24 -2.57 16.80
CA ALA A 34 -2.82 -1.62 15.88
C ALA A 34 -2.00 -0.34 15.79
N GLU A 35 -1.94 0.27 14.61
CA GLU A 35 -1.28 1.56 14.43
C GLU A 35 -2.01 2.66 15.21
N ASP A 36 -3.32 2.83 14.97
CA ASP A 36 -4.21 3.65 15.79
C ASP A 36 -5.31 2.78 16.42
N THR A 37 -5.24 2.60 17.74
CA THR A 37 -6.20 1.80 18.49
C THR A 37 -7.62 2.35 18.45
N ARG A 38 -7.82 3.65 18.18
CA ARG A 38 -9.13 4.28 18.06
C ARG A 38 -9.83 3.85 16.78
N THR A 39 -9.13 3.97 15.64
CA THR A 39 -9.62 3.52 14.33
C THR A 39 -9.88 2.01 14.35
N SER A 40 -8.93 1.24 14.86
CA SER A 40 -9.03 -0.21 14.96
C SER A 40 -10.16 -0.67 15.87
N SER A 41 -10.44 0.03 16.98
CA SER A 41 -11.59 -0.29 17.84
C SER A 41 -12.93 -0.17 17.11
N VAL A 42 -13.08 0.80 16.22
CA VAL A 42 -14.30 0.95 15.40
C VAL A 42 -14.45 -0.23 14.45
N LEU A 43 -13.36 -0.64 13.77
CA LEU A 43 -13.34 -1.80 12.88
C LEU A 43 -13.71 -3.08 13.64
N LEU A 44 -13.05 -3.36 14.75
CA LEU A 44 -13.27 -4.56 15.55
C LEU A 44 -14.73 -4.62 16.06
N LYS A 45 -15.27 -3.50 16.55
CA LYS A 45 -16.66 -3.40 16.99
C LYS A 45 -17.65 -3.66 15.86
N HIS A 46 -17.38 -3.16 14.64
CA HIS A 46 -18.24 -3.41 13.47
C HIS A 46 -18.40 -4.91 13.18
N PHE A 47 -17.32 -5.70 13.30
CA PHE A 47 -17.34 -7.15 13.10
C PHE A 47 -17.69 -7.95 14.36
N GLY A 48 -18.13 -7.31 15.42
CA GLY A 48 -18.48 -7.98 16.69
C GLY A 48 -17.27 -8.71 17.29
N ILE A 49 -16.09 -8.14 17.16
CA ILE A 49 -14.85 -8.68 17.72
C ILE A 49 -14.54 -7.95 19.02
N GLU A 50 -14.60 -8.68 20.13
CA GLU A 50 -14.11 -8.22 21.42
C GLU A 50 -12.64 -8.61 21.56
N ALA A 51 -11.73 -7.73 21.11
CA ALA A 51 -10.30 -7.98 21.29
C ALA A 51 -9.98 -8.03 22.79
N ARG A 52 -9.43 -9.16 23.24
CA ARG A 52 -9.04 -9.36 24.65
C ARG A 52 -8.06 -8.31 25.12
N HIS A 53 -7.09 -8.01 24.25
CA HIS A 53 -6.11 -6.95 24.47
C HIS A 53 -5.87 -6.25 23.13
N LEU A 54 -6.01 -4.91 23.10
CA LEU A 54 -5.68 -4.05 21.98
C LEU A 54 -4.54 -3.12 22.41
N GLN A 55 -3.42 -3.16 21.70
CA GLN A 55 -2.22 -2.38 22.04
C GLN A 55 -1.73 -1.61 20.82
N SER A 56 -1.29 -0.37 21.04
CA SER A 56 -0.69 0.45 20.01
C SER A 56 0.70 -0.05 19.60
N HIS A 57 0.91 -0.18 18.27
CA HIS A 57 2.18 -0.53 17.66
C HIS A 57 2.36 0.30 16.38
N HIS A 58 3.17 1.35 16.45
CA HIS A 58 3.37 2.32 15.39
C HIS A 58 4.87 2.68 15.26
N LYS A 59 5.25 3.35 14.19
CA LYS A 59 6.65 3.69 13.87
C LYS A 59 7.44 4.39 14.97
N PHE A 60 6.77 5.06 15.93
CA PHE A 60 7.45 5.77 17.01
C PHE A 60 7.68 4.90 18.26
N ASN A 61 6.96 3.77 18.41
CA ASN A 61 7.12 2.87 19.56
C ASN A 61 7.60 1.46 19.18
N GLU A 62 7.66 1.10 17.89
CA GLU A 62 7.97 -0.26 17.44
C GLU A 62 9.30 -0.78 17.99
N HIS A 63 10.36 0.05 18.05
CA HIS A 63 11.64 -0.36 18.63
C HIS A 63 11.56 -0.78 20.10
N GLN A 64 10.63 -0.20 20.87
CA GLN A 64 10.43 -0.53 22.28
C GLN A 64 9.47 -1.71 22.46
N THR A 65 8.47 -1.83 21.59
CA THR A 65 7.43 -2.84 21.71
C THR A 65 7.84 -4.19 21.11
N VAL A 66 8.68 -4.22 20.07
CA VAL A 66 9.09 -5.45 19.38
C VAL A 66 9.66 -6.52 20.32
N PRO A 67 10.62 -6.23 21.23
CA PRO A 67 11.15 -7.26 22.13
C PRO A 67 10.07 -7.82 23.07
N VAL A 68 9.20 -6.96 23.58
CA VAL A 68 8.12 -7.36 24.51
C VAL A 68 7.11 -8.26 23.80
N ILE A 69 6.75 -7.91 22.55
CA ILE A 69 5.80 -8.70 21.75
C ILE A 69 6.40 -10.06 21.38
N ARG A 70 7.67 -10.10 20.95
CA ARG A 70 8.41 -11.34 20.70
C ARG A 70 8.33 -12.27 21.91
N ASP A 71 8.65 -11.78 23.10
CA ASP A 71 8.65 -12.59 24.32
C ASP A 71 7.27 -13.14 24.67
N ARG A 72 6.20 -12.37 24.41
CA ARG A 72 4.81 -12.84 24.53
C ARG A 72 4.52 -13.99 23.57
N ILE A 73 4.94 -13.88 22.30
CA ILE A 73 4.73 -14.94 21.31
C ILE A 73 5.56 -16.19 21.72
N LEU A 74 6.78 -16.04 22.16
CA LEU A 74 7.61 -17.13 22.66
C LEU A 74 6.98 -17.83 23.87
N SER A 75 6.21 -17.10 24.70
CA SER A 75 5.46 -17.68 25.81
C SER A 75 4.15 -18.39 25.40
N GLY A 76 3.83 -18.44 24.12
CA GLY A 76 2.69 -19.17 23.57
C GLY A 76 1.47 -18.31 23.20
N GLN A 77 1.56 -16.97 23.25
CA GLN A 77 0.46 -16.11 22.86
C GLN A 77 0.41 -15.93 21.32
N ASN A 78 -0.80 -16.01 20.76
CA ASN A 78 -1.06 -15.64 19.37
C ASN A 78 -1.28 -14.13 19.27
N VAL A 79 -0.51 -13.47 18.41
CA VAL A 79 -0.54 -12.02 18.23
C VAL A 79 -0.98 -11.69 16.81
N ALA A 80 -1.96 -10.81 16.65
CA ALA A 80 -2.38 -10.28 15.36
C ALA A 80 -1.93 -8.81 15.21
N LEU A 81 -1.28 -8.48 14.09
CA LEU A 81 -0.94 -7.11 13.71
C LEU A 81 -1.88 -6.63 12.60
N ILE A 82 -2.53 -5.49 12.82
CA ILE A 82 -3.33 -4.78 11.82
C ILE A 82 -2.79 -3.37 11.60
N SER A 83 -3.05 -2.81 10.43
CA SER A 83 -2.84 -1.37 10.11
C SER A 83 -4.18 -0.64 10.04
N ASP A 84 -4.15 0.67 9.88
CA ASP A 84 -5.37 1.47 9.75
C ASP A 84 -6.11 1.14 8.43
N ALA A 85 -5.37 0.79 7.36
CA ALA A 85 -5.94 0.35 6.10
C ALA A 85 -4.93 -0.51 5.30
N GLY A 86 -5.39 -1.60 4.72
CA GLY A 86 -4.57 -2.48 3.87
C GLY A 86 -3.70 -3.46 4.63
N THR A 87 -2.57 -3.83 4.05
CA THR A 87 -1.68 -4.87 4.55
C THR A 87 -0.58 -4.27 5.43
N PRO A 88 -0.47 -4.64 6.72
CA PRO A 88 0.60 -4.19 7.60
C PRO A 88 1.99 -4.46 7.01
N GLY A 89 2.93 -3.54 7.23
CA GLY A 89 4.29 -3.63 6.69
C GLY A 89 4.45 -3.05 5.27
N ILE A 90 3.36 -2.75 4.57
CA ILE A 90 3.40 -2.10 3.25
C ILE A 90 3.14 -0.59 3.43
N SER A 91 4.21 0.18 3.57
CA SER A 91 4.23 1.60 3.96
C SER A 91 3.77 1.88 5.40
N ASP A 92 3.46 0.85 6.16
CA ASP A 92 2.99 0.87 7.54
C ASP A 92 3.98 0.17 8.47
N PRO A 93 3.85 0.30 9.81
CA PRO A 93 4.64 -0.45 10.78
C PRO A 93 4.43 -1.96 10.64
N GLY A 94 5.45 -2.74 11.03
CA GLY A 94 5.38 -4.20 11.06
C GLY A 94 6.64 -4.90 10.58
N PHE A 95 7.44 -4.28 9.71
CA PHE A 95 8.67 -4.88 9.22
C PHE A 95 9.62 -5.31 10.34
N LEU A 96 9.82 -4.47 11.36
CA LEU A 96 10.74 -4.78 12.46
C LEU A 96 10.26 -5.98 13.27
N LEU A 97 8.96 -6.07 13.53
CA LEU A 97 8.37 -7.19 14.28
C LEU A 97 8.46 -8.49 13.48
N VAL A 98 8.11 -8.47 12.18
CA VAL A 98 8.21 -9.63 11.31
C VAL A 98 9.66 -10.11 11.22
N ARG A 99 10.62 -9.20 11.05
CA ARG A 99 12.06 -9.52 10.99
C ARG A 99 12.55 -10.17 12.28
N GLU A 100 12.17 -9.62 13.43
CA GLU A 100 12.54 -10.17 14.74
C GLU A 100 11.95 -11.56 14.94
N CYS A 101 10.65 -11.75 14.66
CA CYS A 101 10.00 -13.05 14.78
C CYS A 101 10.64 -14.10 13.85
N ALA A 102 10.95 -13.72 12.60
CA ALA A 102 11.60 -14.61 11.66
C ALA A 102 13.02 -15.02 12.11
N ALA A 103 13.78 -14.10 12.72
CA ALA A 103 15.11 -14.37 13.26
C ALA A 103 15.09 -15.35 14.44
N GLU A 104 14.03 -15.30 15.26
CA GLU A 104 13.81 -16.17 16.41
C GLU A 104 13.10 -17.49 16.06
N GLY A 105 12.83 -17.74 14.77
CA GLY A 105 12.11 -18.95 14.32
C GLY A 105 10.63 -18.99 14.74
N ILE A 106 10.05 -17.86 15.09
CA ILE A 106 8.62 -17.73 15.36
C ILE A 106 7.85 -17.82 14.04
N GLU A 107 6.77 -18.58 14.03
CA GLU A 107 5.89 -18.68 12.87
C GLU A 107 5.21 -17.34 12.59
N VAL A 108 5.35 -16.83 11.35
CA VAL A 108 4.69 -15.63 10.86
C VAL A 108 3.72 -16.01 9.74
N GLN A 109 2.44 -15.77 9.95
CA GLN A 109 1.39 -16.00 8.95
C GLN A 109 0.83 -14.66 8.45
N THR A 110 1.14 -14.29 7.20
CA THR A 110 0.50 -13.15 6.53
C THR A 110 -0.74 -13.63 5.80
N LEU A 111 -1.90 -13.08 6.15
CA LEU A 111 -3.15 -13.44 5.49
C LEU A 111 -3.25 -12.72 4.13
N PRO A 112 -3.71 -13.39 3.06
CA PRO A 112 -4.18 -12.71 1.85
C PRO A 112 -5.36 -11.79 2.20
N GLY A 113 -5.34 -10.57 1.66
CA GLY A 113 -6.40 -9.61 1.95
C GLY A 113 -6.21 -8.26 1.26
N PRO A 114 -6.96 -7.25 1.68
CA PRO A 114 -6.96 -5.93 1.06
C PRO A 114 -5.58 -5.28 1.02
N THR A 115 -5.28 -4.66 -0.12
CA THR A 115 -4.14 -3.76 -0.31
C THR A 115 -4.45 -2.80 -1.46
N ALA A 116 -4.13 -1.53 -1.35
CA ALA A 116 -4.50 -0.54 -2.36
C ALA A 116 -3.67 -0.66 -3.66
N CYS A 117 -2.41 -1.08 -3.58
CA CYS A 117 -1.50 -1.09 -4.72
C CYS A 117 -1.90 -2.10 -5.81
N ILE A 118 -2.45 -3.27 -5.45
CA ILE A 118 -2.82 -4.30 -6.42
C ILE A 118 -4.09 -3.92 -7.21
N PRO A 119 -5.22 -3.52 -6.60
CA PRO A 119 -6.35 -3.00 -7.37
C PRO A 119 -5.98 -1.82 -8.26
N ALA A 120 -5.13 -0.90 -7.77
CA ALA A 120 -4.69 0.27 -8.53
C ALA A 120 -3.94 -0.12 -9.80
N ILE A 121 -2.96 -1.03 -9.72
CA ILE A 121 -2.20 -1.42 -10.91
C ILE A 121 -3.07 -2.22 -11.89
N VAL A 122 -3.92 -3.12 -11.41
CA VAL A 122 -4.81 -3.91 -12.26
C VAL A 122 -5.80 -3.01 -13.00
N SER A 123 -6.41 -2.03 -12.32
CA SER A 123 -7.35 -1.09 -12.92
C SER A 123 -6.68 0.02 -13.73
N SER A 124 -5.35 0.19 -13.65
CA SER A 124 -4.63 1.22 -14.40
C SER A 124 -4.70 1.04 -15.92
N GLY A 125 -4.78 -0.22 -16.40
CA GLY A 125 -4.64 -0.56 -17.81
C GLY A 125 -3.20 -0.50 -18.33
N LEU A 126 -2.21 -0.28 -17.46
CA LEU A 126 -0.79 -0.31 -17.78
C LEU A 126 -0.23 -1.74 -17.60
N PRO A 127 0.92 -2.09 -18.19
CA PRO A 127 1.54 -3.40 -18.02
C PRO A 127 1.72 -3.74 -16.54
N CYS A 128 1.19 -4.88 -16.10
CA CYS A 128 1.18 -5.30 -14.70
C CYS A 128 1.86 -6.66 -14.43
N ASP A 129 2.47 -7.27 -15.45
CA ASP A 129 3.23 -8.51 -15.35
C ASP A 129 4.54 -8.34 -14.57
N ARG A 130 5.15 -7.16 -14.65
CA ARG A 130 6.35 -6.79 -13.90
C ARG A 130 6.22 -5.36 -13.39
N PHE A 131 6.25 -5.20 -12.08
CA PHE A 131 6.16 -3.88 -11.43
C PHE A 131 7.08 -3.78 -10.23
N CYS A 132 7.32 -2.56 -9.77
CA CYS A 132 7.98 -2.26 -8.50
C CYS A 132 7.10 -1.33 -7.66
N PHE A 133 7.12 -1.56 -6.36
CA PHE A 133 6.44 -0.73 -5.37
C PHE A 133 7.46 0.21 -4.73
N GLU A 134 7.28 1.50 -4.95
CA GLU A 134 8.16 2.57 -4.48
C GLU A 134 7.63 3.28 -3.23
N GLY A 135 6.35 3.06 -2.88
CA GLY A 135 5.72 3.71 -1.75
C GLY A 135 5.68 5.23 -1.87
N PHE A 136 5.87 5.94 -0.76
CA PHE A 136 5.89 7.41 -0.75
C PHE A 136 7.27 7.94 -1.15
N LEU A 137 7.31 8.80 -2.15
CA LEU A 137 8.54 9.53 -2.49
C LEU A 137 9.01 10.42 -1.33
N PRO A 138 10.33 10.55 -1.12
CA PRO A 138 10.89 11.47 -0.12
C PRO A 138 10.33 12.89 -0.28
N VAL A 139 10.06 13.57 0.83
CA VAL A 139 9.52 14.93 0.80
C VAL A 139 10.53 15.94 0.28
N LYS A 140 11.80 15.84 0.70
CA LYS A 140 12.89 16.77 0.36
C LYS A 140 14.19 16.05 -0.02
N LYS A 141 14.98 15.62 0.97
CA LYS A 141 16.32 15.03 0.78
C LYS A 141 16.20 13.71 0.00
N GLY A 142 17.00 13.56 -1.04
CA GLY A 142 17.04 12.34 -1.87
C GLY A 142 15.96 12.25 -2.97
N ARG A 143 14.93 13.11 -2.95
CA ARG A 143 13.81 13.03 -3.90
C ARG A 143 14.23 13.18 -5.37
N GLN A 144 15.07 14.17 -5.67
CA GLN A 144 15.53 14.40 -7.05
C GLN A 144 16.44 13.27 -7.54
N THR A 145 17.31 12.76 -6.68
CA THR A 145 18.19 11.62 -6.99
C THR A 145 17.35 10.40 -7.33
N LEU A 146 16.37 10.06 -6.47
CA LEU A 146 15.47 8.93 -6.70
C LEU A 146 14.65 9.10 -7.99
N LEU A 147 14.09 10.27 -8.27
CA LEU A 147 13.37 10.52 -9.53
C LEU A 147 14.27 10.34 -10.75
N LYS A 148 15.54 10.78 -10.67
CA LYS A 148 16.50 10.57 -11.74
C LYS A 148 16.82 9.08 -11.95
N GLU A 149 16.98 8.31 -10.89
CA GLU A 149 17.18 6.85 -10.96
C GLU A 149 15.95 6.15 -11.55
N LEU A 150 14.76 6.47 -11.06
CA LEU A 150 13.49 5.88 -11.51
C LEU A 150 13.15 6.25 -12.97
N SER A 151 13.73 7.30 -13.54
CA SER A 151 13.48 7.67 -14.94
C SER A 151 13.88 6.58 -15.91
N ALA A 152 14.85 5.73 -15.54
CA ALA A 152 15.35 4.60 -16.32
C ALA A 152 14.66 3.26 -15.97
N GLU A 153 13.76 3.22 -14.98
CA GLU A 153 13.08 2.00 -14.59
C GLU A 153 12.26 1.45 -15.76
N THR A 154 12.39 0.15 -15.99
CA THR A 154 11.75 -0.56 -17.11
C THR A 154 10.39 -1.16 -16.74
N ARG A 155 10.17 -1.43 -15.45
CA ARG A 155 8.92 -2.00 -14.92
C ARG A 155 7.92 -0.88 -14.63
N THR A 156 6.65 -1.22 -14.56
CA THR A 156 5.62 -0.30 -14.05
C THR A 156 5.89 -0.01 -12.56
N MET A 157 5.83 1.26 -12.20
CA MET A 157 6.10 1.75 -10.85
C MET A 157 4.80 2.10 -10.14
N ILE A 158 4.71 1.75 -8.86
CA ILE A 158 3.57 2.05 -7.99
C ILE A 158 4.03 2.97 -6.87
N PHE A 159 3.35 4.10 -6.72
CA PHE A 159 3.60 5.06 -5.65
C PHE A 159 2.35 5.30 -4.82
N TYR A 160 2.52 5.53 -3.54
CA TYR A 160 1.53 6.19 -2.72
C TYR A 160 1.81 7.70 -2.69
N GLU A 161 0.76 8.50 -2.76
CA GLU A 161 0.96 9.95 -2.72
C GLU A 161 -0.17 10.66 -1.96
N SER A 162 0.20 11.77 -1.32
CA SER A 162 -0.76 12.66 -0.68
C SER A 162 -1.47 13.54 -1.71
N PRO A 163 -2.77 13.81 -1.55
CA PRO A 163 -3.50 14.72 -2.43
C PRO A 163 -2.84 16.11 -2.50
N TYR A 164 -2.29 16.60 -1.39
CA TYR A 164 -1.59 17.89 -1.33
C TYR A 164 -0.28 17.95 -2.13
N ARG A 165 0.25 16.81 -2.54
CA ARG A 165 1.53 16.73 -3.27
C ARG A 165 1.38 16.17 -4.68
N LEU A 166 0.21 15.62 -5.02
CA LEU A 166 0.00 14.89 -6.28
C LEU A 166 0.41 15.71 -7.50
N VAL A 167 -0.12 16.92 -7.66
CA VAL A 167 0.17 17.78 -8.82
C VAL A 167 1.68 18.02 -8.95
N LYS A 168 2.31 18.44 -7.86
CA LYS A 168 3.76 18.67 -7.84
C LYS A 168 4.54 17.41 -8.16
N THR A 169 4.09 16.26 -7.70
CA THR A 169 4.74 14.97 -7.97
C THR A 169 4.63 14.61 -9.45
N LEU A 170 3.45 14.74 -10.05
CA LEU A 170 3.24 14.50 -11.49
C LEU A 170 4.10 15.44 -12.36
N GLU A 171 4.16 16.73 -12.03
CA GLU A 171 5.00 17.71 -12.73
C GLU A 171 6.50 17.37 -12.66
N GLN A 172 6.97 16.98 -11.47
CA GLN A 172 8.35 16.55 -11.31
C GLN A 172 8.63 15.26 -12.08
N MET A 173 7.71 14.27 -12.03
CA MET A 173 7.84 13.06 -12.83
C MET A 173 7.86 13.38 -14.33
N ALA A 174 7.00 14.28 -14.81
CA ALA A 174 7.00 14.73 -16.20
C ALA A 174 8.35 15.35 -16.61
N GLN A 175 8.97 16.10 -15.71
CA GLN A 175 10.30 16.68 -15.94
C GLN A 175 11.41 15.62 -16.08
N TYR A 176 11.40 14.56 -15.25
CA TYR A 176 12.44 13.53 -15.22
C TYR A 176 12.17 12.37 -16.18
N PHE A 177 10.91 11.95 -16.31
CA PHE A 177 10.50 10.76 -17.08
C PHE A 177 10.03 11.10 -18.50
N GLY A 178 9.76 12.37 -18.76
CA GLY A 178 9.14 12.90 -19.98
C GLY A 178 7.63 13.13 -19.81
N PRO A 179 7.10 14.23 -20.37
CA PRO A 179 5.70 14.63 -20.20
C PRO A 179 4.70 13.60 -20.76
N GLU A 180 5.09 12.88 -21.82
CA GLU A 180 4.28 11.86 -22.50
C GLU A 180 4.31 10.47 -21.83
N ARG A 181 4.98 10.33 -20.68
CA ARG A 181 5.01 9.06 -19.93
C ARG A 181 3.61 8.75 -19.44
N GLU A 182 3.08 7.58 -19.80
CA GLU A 182 1.76 7.15 -19.39
C GLU A 182 1.68 6.90 -17.88
N CYS A 183 0.59 7.33 -17.27
CA CYS A 183 0.32 7.10 -15.86
C CYS A 183 -1.19 6.90 -15.60
N SER A 184 -1.50 6.41 -14.42
CA SER A 184 -2.85 6.31 -13.89
C SER A 184 -2.84 6.74 -12.43
N VAL A 185 -3.76 7.63 -12.06
CA VAL A 185 -4.03 8.00 -10.68
C VAL A 185 -5.31 7.31 -10.25
N ALA A 186 -5.21 6.40 -9.28
CA ALA A 186 -6.35 5.79 -8.62
C ALA A 186 -6.57 6.49 -7.28
N ARG A 187 -7.75 7.04 -7.08
CA ARG A 187 -8.12 7.82 -5.90
C ARG A 187 -9.28 7.17 -5.19
N GLU A 188 -9.23 7.14 -3.84
CA GLU A 188 -10.32 6.63 -2.99
C GLU A 188 -10.79 5.21 -3.38
N ILE A 189 -9.84 4.32 -3.66
CA ILE A 189 -10.10 2.92 -4.04
C ILE A 189 -11.01 2.26 -3.01
N SER A 190 -12.01 1.50 -3.49
CA SER A 190 -13.01 0.79 -2.69
C SER A 190 -14.00 1.70 -1.94
N LYS A 191 -13.95 3.03 -2.12
CA LYS A 191 -14.83 4.01 -1.49
C LYS A 191 -15.88 4.56 -2.48
N ILE A 192 -16.89 5.28 -1.95
CA ILE A 192 -17.98 5.86 -2.76
C ILE A 192 -17.48 6.81 -3.85
N HIS A 193 -16.34 7.48 -3.61
CA HIS A 193 -15.76 8.45 -4.54
C HIS A 193 -14.53 7.89 -5.27
N GLU A 194 -14.50 6.59 -5.50
CA GLU A 194 -13.44 5.97 -6.30
C GLU A 194 -13.37 6.59 -7.70
N GLU A 195 -12.15 6.96 -8.09
CA GLU A 195 -11.88 7.59 -9.38
C GLU A 195 -10.56 7.10 -9.95
N HIS A 196 -10.53 6.87 -11.27
CA HIS A 196 -9.34 6.53 -12.01
C HIS A 196 -9.09 7.53 -13.14
N ARG A 197 -8.00 8.29 -13.03
CA ARG A 197 -7.57 9.22 -14.09
C ARG A 197 -6.34 8.68 -14.80
N ARG A 198 -6.47 8.42 -16.10
CA ARG A 198 -5.43 7.85 -16.97
C ARG A 198 -5.03 8.86 -18.04
N GLY A 199 -3.77 8.84 -18.47
CA GLY A 199 -3.24 9.70 -19.52
C GLY A 199 -1.73 9.85 -19.42
N SER A 200 -1.20 10.85 -20.11
CA SER A 200 0.20 11.24 -19.92
C SER A 200 0.40 11.95 -18.57
N LEU A 201 1.63 11.96 -18.07
CA LEU A 201 1.96 12.72 -16.85
C LEU A 201 1.56 14.19 -16.96
N ALA A 202 1.72 14.79 -18.15
CA ALA A 202 1.35 16.19 -18.40
C ALA A 202 -0.18 16.39 -18.34
N ASP A 203 -0.96 15.54 -19.02
CA ASP A 203 -2.42 15.65 -19.06
C ASP A 203 -3.04 15.43 -17.69
N VAL A 204 -2.56 14.40 -16.96
CA VAL A 204 -3.05 14.09 -15.62
C VAL A 204 -2.68 15.17 -14.62
N ALA A 205 -1.48 15.76 -14.71
CA ALA A 205 -1.08 16.90 -13.90
C ALA A 205 -1.97 18.12 -14.16
N GLN A 206 -2.28 18.42 -15.44
CA GLN A 206 -3.16 19.51 -15.82
C GLN A 206 -4.57 19.31 -15.28
N TRP A 207 -5.12 18.09 -15.41
CA TRP A 207 -6.43 17.75 -14.86
C TRP A 207 -6.53 18.03 -13.36
N PHE A 208 -5.56 17.52 -12.56
CA PHE A 208 -5.59 17.72 -11.10
C PHE A 208 -5.21 19.13 -10.65
N ARG A 209 -4.66 19.95 -11.52
CA ARG A 209 -4.48 21.39 -11.26
C ARG A 209 -5.82 22.14 -11.31
N GLU A 210 -6.74 21.67 -12.16
CA GLU A 210 -8.09 22.22 -12.33
C GLU A 210 -9.12 21.59 -11.38
N HIS A 211 -8.84 20.34 -10.93
CA HIS A 211 -9.72 19.55 -10.08
C HIS A 211 -8.92 19.09 -8.85
N GLU A 212 -8.99 19.88 -7.79
CA GLU A 212 -8.21 19.62 -6.56
C GLU A 212 -8.45 18.19 -6.04
N PRO A 213 -7.39 17.34 -5.94
CA PRO A 213 -7.53 15.97 -5.48
C PRO A 213 -7.80 15.92 -3.97
N LYS A 214 -8.64 14.96 -3.54
CA LYS A 214 -8.92 14.69 -2.12
C LYS A 214 -8.80 13.19 -1.87
N GLY A 215 -8.54 12.83 -0.61
CA GLY A 215 -8.51 11.44 -0.18
C GLY A 215 -7.17 10.75 -0.43
N GLU A 216 -7.19 9.44 -0.49
CA GLU A 216 -6.00 8.59 -0.63
C GLU A 216 -5.72 8.28 -2.09
N ILE A 217 -4.44 8.26 -2.46
CA ILE A 217 -4.02 8.18 -3.85
C ILE A 217 -2.96 7.09 -4.05
N VAL A 218 -3.18 6.28 -5.07
CA VAL A 218 -2.17 5.41 -5.66
C VAL A 218 -1.86 5.91 -7.07
N LEU A 219 -0.60 6.23 -7.32
CA LEU A 219 -0.11 6.66 -8.62
C LEU A 219 0.66 5.51 -9.28
N ILE A 220 0.24 5.15 -10.49
CA ILE A 220 0.89 4.14 -11.32
C ILE A 220 1.57 4.85 -12.49
N VAL A 221 2.85 4.56 -12.73
CA VAL A 221 3.61 5.13 -13.86
C VAL A 221 4.25 4.01 -14.65
N VAL A 222 4.04 4.00 -15.97
CA VAL A 222 4.62 2.96 -16.83
C VAL A 222 6.15 3.06 -16.87
N GLY A 223 6.84 1.93 -16.91
CA GLY A 223 8.29 1.87 -17.13
C GLY A 223 8.70 2.20 -18.56
N THR A 224 10.01 2.31 -18.82
CA THR A 224 10.54 2.63 -20.16
C THR A 224 10.24 1.55 -21.20
N SER A 225 10.08 0.27 -20.80
CA SER A 225 9.74 -0.85 -21.70
C SER A 225 8.27 -0.87 -22.13
N GLY A 226 7.39 -0.22 -21.38
CA GLY A 226 5.94 -0.20 -21.64
C GLY A 226 5.48 0.87 -22.64
N ARG A 227 6.39 1.61 -23.28
CA ARG A 227 6.00 2.49 -24.38
C ARG A 227 5.36 1.65 -25.47
N ARG A 228 4.04 1.81 -25.70
CA ARG A 228 3.42 1.32 -26.91
C ARG A 228 4.24 1.88 -28.06
N LYS A 229 4.88 1.00 -28.86
CA LYS A 229 5.36 1.38 -30.18
C LYS A 229 4.11 1.87 -30.91
N GLY A 230 3.99 3.18 -31.03
CA GLY A 230 2.91 3.78 -31.80
C GLY A 230 2.88 3.16 -33.18
N GLY A 231 1.75 2.61 -33.55
CA GLY A 231 1.29 2.36 -34.90
C GLY A 231 2.31 1.80 -35.87
N ASP A 232 2.43 0.47 -35.96
CA ASP A 232 2.71 -0.13 -37.27
C ASP A 232 1.36 -0.57 -37.83
N SER A 233 0.96 0.33 -38.72
CA SER A 233 -0.03 0.21 -39.78
C SER A 233 -0.24 -1.20 -40.27
N GLN A 234 -1.55 -1.51 -40.39
CA GLN A 234 -2.10 -2.37 -41.41
C GLN A 234 -1.35 -2.21 -42.73
N SER A 235 -0.66 -3.24 -43.18
CA SER A 235 -0.43 -3.49 -44.61
C SER A 235 -0.09 -4.96 -44.77
N GLY A 236 -0.93 -5.66 -45.55
CA GLY A 236 -0.64 -6.94 -46.14
C GLY A 236 -1.63 -8.05 -45.85
N ARG A 237 -2.88 -7.88 -46.29
CA ARG A 237 -3.63 -9.02 -46.81
C ARG A 237 -3.35 -9.08 -48.31
N GLU A 238 -2.66 -10.08 -48.73
CA GLU A 238 -2.85 -10.78 -50.00
C GLU A 238 -2.79 -12.28 -49.74
#